data_75bde942b8dd446246f28d2da11c80e7
#
_entry.id   75bde942b8dd446246f28d2da11c80e7
#
_cell.length_a   1.000
_cell.length_b   1.000
_cell.length_c   1.000
_cell.angle_alpha   90.00
_cell.angle_beta   90.00
_cell.angle_gamma   90.00
#
_symmetry.space_group_name_H-M   'P 1'
#
loop_
_entity.id
_entity.type
_entity.pdbx_description
1 polymer ?
#
loop_
_entity_poly.entity_id
_entity_poly.type
_entity_poly.pdbx_seq_one_letter_code
_entity_poly.pdbx_strand_id
1 'polypeptide(L)'
;MSNKTIWKVLWWICLVAAPVVLVCIELFHPAGFTGKPGMYEYVSKPEPYDPHFFSLGYPGPEWWFTLHMIQTPMVGLVAIGLWLLASRIDDADGPAALALAWLGRAATFVFVIYYTALDSIGGFGVARTIINTKTMEKTGDLTADQVKGVAAVIDRTWQDPWVGGVGSFVSKTGSWAVFYATVFLALALFLAKKAPWPSLLLLVGFGWELQESHTMPHGPIAFTLLLFAVLWMWWKEPRAA
;
A
#
# COMPACT_ATOMS: atom_id res chain seq x y z
N MET A 1 -11.13 -1.20 -29.80
CA MET A 1 -11.45 -0.31 -28.67
C MET A 1 -10.73 1.01 -28.88
N SER A 2 -11.39 2.17 -28.71
CA SER A 2 -10.70 3.46 -28.86
C SER A 2 -9.76 3.73 -27.67
N ASN A 3 -8.71 4.56 -27.88
CA ASN A 3 -7.83 4.97 -26.78
C ASN A 3 -8.59 5.60 -25.60
N LYS A 4 -9.66 6.37 -25.89
CA LYS A 4 -10.54 6.96 -24.86
C LYS A 4 -11.24 5.89 -24.01
N THR A 5 -11.67 4.79 -24.63
CA THR A 5 -12.33 3.68 -23.92
C THR A 5 -11.34 2.95 -23.02
N ILE A 6 -10.13 2.64 -23.54
CA ILE A 6 -9.07 2.01 -22.74
C ILE A 6 -8.74 2.87 -21.51
N TRP A 7 -8.56 4.18 -21.73
CA TRP A 7 -8.22 5.11 -20.64
C TRP A 7 -9.31 5.14 -19.58
N LYS A 8 -10.60 5.17 -19.93
CA LYS A 8 -11.71 5.10 -18.96
C LYS A 8 -11.71 3.79 -18.18
N VAL A 9 -11.51 2.66 -18.86
CA VAL A 9 -11.46 1.34 -18.19
C VAL A 9 -10.31 1.29 -17.18
N LEU A 10 -9.11 1.72 -17.57
CA LEU A 10 -7.97 1.78 -16.65
C LEU A 10 -8.20 2.73 -15.50
N TRP A 11 -8.81 3.89 -15.73
CA TRP A 11 -9.22 4.81 -14.67
C TRP A 11 -10.07 4.13 -13.61
N TRP A 12 -11.15 3.45 -14.03
CA TRP A 12 -12.05 2.78 -13.10
C TRP A 12 -11.40 1.60 -12.38
N ILE A 13 -10.59 0.81 -13.05
CA ILE A 13 -9.89 -0.31 -12.43
C ILE A 13 -8.85 0.21 -11.42
N CYS A 14 -8.01 1.16 -11.81
CA CYS A 14 -6.85 1.56 -11.01
C CYS A 14 -7.19 2.56 -9.90
N LEU A 15 -8.18 3.45 -10.12
CA LEU A 15 -8.49 4.53 -9.19
C LEU A 15 -9.82 4.35 -8.44
N VAL A 16 -10.62 3.33 -8.79
CA VAL A 16 -11.87 3.04 -8.08
C VAL A 16 -11.89 1.60 -7.58
N ALA A 17 -11.81 0.61 -8.47
CA ALA A 17 -11.94 -0.79 -8.06
C ALA A 17 -10.79 -1.24 -7.13
N ALA A 18 -9.54 -0.92 -7.49
CA ALA A 18 -8.38 -1.29 -6.65
C ALA A 18 -8.41 -0.61 -5.26
N PRO A 19 -8.66 0.72 -5.12
CA PRO A 19 -8.86 1.33 -3.81
C PRO A 19 -10.01 0.73 -3.00
N VAL A 20 -11.15 0.37 -3.63
CA VAL A 20 -12.27 -0.29 -2.91
C VAL A 20 -11.82 -1.63 -2.35
N VAL A 21 -11.13 -2.46 -3.15
CA VAL A 21 -10.59 -3.74 -2.66
C VAL A 21 -9.62 -3.50 -1.52
N LEU A 22 -8.72 -2.51 -1.63
CA LEU A 22 -7.76 -2.17 -0.58
C LEU A 22 -8.45 -1.70 0.70
N VAL A 23 -9.47 -0.83 0.62
CA VAL A 23 -10.28 -0.47 1.81
C VAL A 23 -10.81 -1.73 2.49
N CYS A 24 -11.39 -2.65 1.72
CA CYS A 24 -11.99 -3.86 2.28
C CYS A 24 -10.96 -4.77 2.96
N ILE A 25 -9.80 -5.01 2.34
CA ILE A 25 -8.80 -5.93 2.92
C ILE A 25 -8.03 -5.31 4.08
N GLU A 26 -7.73 -3.99 4.02
CA GLU A 26 -7.01 -3.28 5.08
C GLU A 26 -7.83 -3.14 6.37
N LEU A 27 -9.16 -3.19 6.29
CA LEU A 27 -10.00 -3.31 7.49
C LEU A 27 -9.69 -4.59 8.29
N PHE A 28 -9.18 -5.62 7.63
CA PHE A 28 -8.82 -6.90 8.24
C PHE A 28 -7.31 -7.09 8.36
N HIS A 29 -6.52 -6.06 8.07
CA HIS A 29 -5.07 -6.12 8.26
C HIS A 29 -4.75 -6.06 9.75
N PRO A 30 -4.05 -7.07 10.31
CA PRO A 30 -3.64 -7.05 11.71
C PRO A 30 -2.82 -5.78 12.02
N ALA A 31 -3.16 -5.13 13.13
CA ALA A 31 -2.52 -3.90 13.59
C ALA A 31 -1.98 -4.06 15.02
N GLY A 32 -1.26 -3.07 15.52
CA GLY A 32 -0.80 -3.08 16.92
C GLY A 32 0.46 -3.91 17.17
N PHE A 33 1.22 -4.27 16.13
CA PHE A 33 2.51 -4.93 16.34
C PHE A 33 3.49 -3.99 17.04
N THR A 34 3.86 -4.33 18.28
CA THR A 34 4.74 -3.51 19.15
C THR A 34 6.16 -4.08 19.27
N GLY A 35 6.47 -5.16 18.53
CA GLY A 35 7.74 -5.88 18.61
C GLY A 35 7.81 -6.93 19.74
N LYS A 36 6.78 -7.03 20.57
CA LYS A 36 6.65 -8.08 21.60
C LYS A 36 5.21 -8.60 21.60
N PRO A 37 4.98 -9.90 21.43
CA PRO A 37 6.01 -10.92 21.09
C PRO A 37 6.67 -10.64 19.74
N GLY A 38 7.65 -11.48 19.34
CA GLY A 38 8.31 -11.36 18.04
C GLY A 38 7.36 -11.59 16.86
N MET A 39 7.82 -11.26 15.66
CA MET A 39 7.02 -11.33 14.43
C MET A 39 6.51 -12.75 14.12
N TYR A 40 7.33 -13.77 14.39
CA TYR A 40 6.91 -15.16 14.22
C TYR A 40 5.67 -15.48 15.07
N GLU A 41 5.70 -15.15 16.35
CA GLU A 41 4.59 -15.41 17.28
C GLU A 41 3.37 -14.55 16.92
N TYR A 42 3.58 -13.27 16.61
CA TYR A 42 2.52 -12.34 16.22
C TYR A 42 1.70 -12.85 15.02
N VAL A 43 2.37 -13.23 13.92
CA VAL A 43 1.69 -13.76 12.73
C VAL A 43 1.12 -15.16 12.96
N SER A 44 1.71 -15.93 13.88
CA SER A 44 1.27 -17.32 14.17
C SER A 44 0.00 -17.40 15.00
N LYS A 45 -0.45 -16.34 15.66
CA LYS A 45 -1.62 -16.38 16.56
C LYS A 45 -2.93 -16.49 15.78
N PRO A 46 -3.88 -17.32 16.27
CA PRO A 46 -5.20 -17.45 15.66
C PRO A 46 -6.17 -16.32 16.07
N GLU A 47 -5.81 -15.49 17.04
CA GLU A 47 -6.68 -14.45 17.63
C GLU A 47 -6.07 -13.05 17.49
N PRO A 48 -6.87 -11.96 17.48
CA PRO A 48 -6.38 -10.60 17.46
C PRO A 48 -5.37 -10.38 18.58
N TYR A 49 -4.20 -9.85 18.22
CA TYR A 49 -3.11 -9.70 19.17
C TYR A 49 -3.38 -8.63 20.24
N ASP A 50 -3.99 -7.53 19.83
CA ASP A 50 -4.33 -6.43 20.73
C ASP A 50 -5.84 -6.14 20.70
N PRO A 51 -6.58 -6.48 21.78
CA PRO A 51 -8.02 -6.22 21.86
C PRO A 51 -8.36 -4.72 21.93
N HIS A 52 -7.39 -3.84 22.22
CA HIS A 52 -7.61 -2.40 22.28
C HIS A 52 -7.55 -1.75 20.89
N PHE A 53 -6.91 -2.40 19.91
CA PHE A 53 -6.99 -1.97 18.53
C PHE A 53 -8.24 -2.58 17.89
N PHE A 54 -9.08 -1.72 17.35
CA PHE A 54 -10.20 -2.13 16.52
C PHE A 54 -9.64 -2.76 15.23
N SER A 55 -9.30 -4.03 15.32
CA SER A 55 -8.90 -4.85 14.21
C SER A 55 -9.99 -5.89 13.98
N LEU A 56 -10.68 -5.79 12.84
CA LEU A 56 -11.52 -6.88 12.35
C LEU A 56 -10.67 -8.02 11.79
N GLY A 57 -9.32 -7.85 11.83
CA GLY A 57 -8.36 -8.72 11.20
C GLY A 57 -8.35 -10.11 11.83
N TYR A 58 -8.28 -11.11 10.98
CA TYR A 58 -8.06 -12.50 11.36
C TYR A 58 -6.54 -12.74 11.36
N PRO A 59 -5.87 -12.83 12.51
CA PRO A 59 -4.46 -13.13 12.55
C PRO A 59 -4.26 -14.60 12.24
N GLY A 60 -3.18 -14.88 11.57
CA GLY A 60 -2.79 -16.20 11.17
C GLY A 60 -1.97 -16.12 9.89
N PRO A 61 -0.98 -17.00 9.70
CA PRO A 61 -0.08 -16.89 8.57
C PRO A 61 -0.78 -17.08 7.22
N GLU A 62 -1.87 -17.85 7.17
CA GLU A 62 -2.69 -18.05 5.97
C GLU A 62 -3.42 -16.75 5.57
N TRP A 63 -3.99 -16.03 6.54
CA TRP A 63 -4.61 -14.75 6.28
C TRP A 63 -3.57 -13.70 5.92
N TRP A 64 -2.46 -13.64 6.66
CA TRP A 64 -1.34 -12.75 6.35
C TRP A 64 -0.84 -12.94 4.92
N PHE A 65 -0.68 -14.19 4.49
CA PHE A 65 -0.33 -14.52 3.11
C PHE A 65 -1.38 -14.04 2.10
N THR A 66 -2.65 -14.37 2.32
CA THR A 66 -3.74 -14.04 1.40
C THR A 66 -3.92 -12.53 1.25
N LEU A 67 -3.85 -11.80 2.37
CA LEU A 67 -3.98 -10.35 2.38
C LEU A 67 -2.91 -9.71 1.50
N HIS A 68 -1.63 -9.99 1.73
CA HIS A 68 -0.53 -9.39 0.97
C HIS A 68 -0.51 -9.84 -0.50
N MET A 69 -0.95 -11.06 -0.81
CA MET A 69 -1.11 -11.52 -2.20
C MET A 69 -2.19 -10.75 -2.97
N ILE A 70 -3.20 -10.22 -2.29
CA ILE A 70 -4.22 -9.35 -2.89
C ILE A 70 -3.71 -7.89 -2.88
N GLN A 71 -3.14 -7.45 -1.78
CA GLN A 71 -2.68 -6.07 -1.56
C GLN A 71 -1.64 -5.64 -2.60
N THR A 72 -0.60 -6.43 -2.80
CA THR A 72 0.51 -6.09 -3.70
C THR A 72 0.05 -5.74 -5.13
N PRO A 73 -0.74 -6.56 -5.86
CA PRO A 73 -1.22 -6.19 -7.18
C PRO A 73 -2.21 -5.02 -7.14
N MET A 74 -3.03 -4.87 -6.10
CA MET A 74 -3.96 -3.73 -5.98
C MET A 74 -3.20 -2.41 -5.78
N VAL A 75 -2.14 -2.40 -4.98
CA VAL A 75 -1.24 -1.24 -4.84
C VAL A 75 -0.53 -0.93 -6.16
N GLY A 76 -0.11 -1.95 -6.91
CA GLY A 76 0.41 -1.77 -8.27
C GLY A 76 -0.59 -1.09 -9.21
N LEU A 77 -1.87 -1.47 -9.15
CA LEU A 77 -2.94 -0.80 -9.90
C LEU A 77 -3.13 0.65 -9.44
N VAL A 78 -3.10 0.93 -8.15
CA VAL A 78 -3.15 2.32 -7.62
C VAL A 78 -1.97 3.14 -8.16
N ALA A 79 -0.77 2.60 -8.20
CA ALA A 79 0.40 3.27 -8.77
C ALA A 79 0.20 3.59 -10.26
N ILE A 80 -0.36 2.67 -11.04
CA ILE A 80 -0.77 2.94 -12.43
C ILE A 80 -1.81 4.06 -12.47
N GLY A 81 -2.77 4.08 -11.55
CA GLY A 81 -3.76 5.14 -11.41
C GLY A 81 -3.13 6.52 -11.15
N LEU A 82 -2.17 6.61 -10.24
CA LEU A 82 -1.41 7.86 -10.01
C LEU A 82 -0.64 8.30 -11.25
N TRP A 83 -0.07 7.35 -11.99
CA TRP A 83 0.59 7.62 -13.28
C TRP A 83 -0.40 8.15 -14.32
N LEU A 84 -1.61 7.59 -14.39
CA LEU A 84 -2.68 8.09 -15.26
C LEU A 84 -3.10 9.52 -14.90
N LEU A 85 -3.19 9.86 -13.61
CA LEU A 85 -3.45 11.23 -13.16
C LEU A 85 -2.33 12.17 -13.63
N ALA A 86 -1.07 11.78 -13.49
CA ALA A 86 0.08 12.55 -13.97
C ALA A 86 0.06 12.72 -15.51
N SER A 87 -0.48 11.76 -16.24
CA SER A 87 -0.58 11.81 -17.71
C SER A 87 -1.63 12.79 -18.23
N ARG A 88 -2.40 13.40 -17.33
CA ARG A 88 -3.28 14.54 -17.70
C ARG A 88 -2.51 15.83 -17.92
N ILE A 89 -1.26 15.92 -17.48
CA ILE A 89 -0.40 17.10 -17.59
C ILE A 89 0.45 16.94 -18.86
N ASP A 90 0.45 17.96 -19.70
CA ASP A 90 1.18 18.05 -20.96
C ASP A 90 1.95 19.37 -21.10
N ASP A 91 2.63 19.57 -22.22
CA ASP A 91 3.46 20.74 -22.48
C ASP A 91 2.68 22.06 -22.45
N ALA A 92 1.37 22.03 -22.75
CA ALA A 92 0.51 23.22 -22.74
C ALA A 92 0.21 23.72 -21.32
N ASP A 93 0.37 22.89 -20.28
CA ASP A 93 0.15 23.27 -18.88
C ASP A 93 1.33 24.04 -18.26
N GLY A 94 2.42 24.20 -19.02
CA GLY A 94 3.61 24.94 -18.64
C GLY A 94 4.68 24.10 -17.92
N PRO A 95 5.93 24.60 -17.93
CA PRO A 95 7.10 23.81 -17.52
C PRO A 95 7.08 23.39 -16.05
N ALA A 96 6.53 24.23 -15.16
CA ALA A 96 6.46 23.90 -13.74
C ALA A 96 5.49 22.74 -13.45
N ALA A 97 4.30 22.75 -14.06
CA ALA A 97 3.33 21.68 -13.92
C ALA A 97 3.88 20.37 -14.49
N LEU A 98 4.52 20.42 -15.65
CA LEU A 98 5.13 19.28 -16.31
C LEU A 98 6.29 18.67 -15.46
N ALA A 99 7.18 19.52 -14.93
CA ALA A 99 8.27 19.07 -14.06
C ALA A 99 7.74 18.35 -12.79
N LEU A 100 6.72 18.93 -12.14
CA LEU A 100 6.07 18.32 -10.98
C LEU A 100 5.39 16.99 -11.33
N ALA A 101 4.73 16.91 -12.51
CA ALA A 101 4.14 15.65 -12.96
C ALA A 101 5.21 14.55 -13.18
N TRP A 102 6.39 14.89 -13.70
CA TRP A 102 7.50 13.95 -13.82
C TRP A 102 8.08 13.54 -12.47
N LEU A 103 8.23 14.47 -11.52
CA LEU A 103 8.64 14.14 -10.15
C LEU A 103 7.62 13.22 -9.49
N GLY A 104 6.31 13.47 -9.69
CA GLY A 104 5.25 12.60 -9.22
C GLY A 104 5.34 11.18 -9.80
N ARG A 105 5.62 11.04 -11.10
CA ARG A 105 5.85 9.74 -11.75
C ARG A 105 7.07 9.02 -11.17
N ALA A 106 8.19 9.72 -11.02
CA ALA A 106 9.41 9.16 -10.44
C ALA A 106 9.18 8.67 -9.01
N ALA A 107 8.52 9.48 -8.18
CA ALA A 107 8.16 9.10 -6.82
C ALA A 107 7.18 7.90 -6.79
N THR A 108 6.19 7.84 -7.70
CA THR A 108 5.28 6.69 -7.82
C THR A 108 6.04 5.42 -8.21
N PHE A 109 7.04 5.51 -9.08
CA PHE A 109 7.89 4.37 -9.44
C PHE A 109 8.70 3.87 -8.24
N VAL A 110 9.30 4.77 -7.47
CA VAL A 110 10.01 4.42 -6.23
C VAL A 110 9.05 3.77 -5.22
N PHE A 111 7.86 4.34 -5.04
CA PHE A 111 6.82 3.79 -4.17
C PHE A 111 6.51 2.33 -4.51
N VAL A 112 6.17 2.02 -5.76
CA VAL A 112 5.76 0.66 -6.13
C VAL A 112 6.89 -0.36 -5.95
N ILE A 113 8.14 0.02 -6.26
CA ILE A 113 9.29 -0.88 -6.08
C ILE A 113 9.48 -1.21 -4.59
N TYR A 114 9.56 -0.20 -3.74
CA TYR A 114 9.85 -0.41 -2.32
C TYR A 114 8.67 -1.01 -1.57
N TYR A 115 7.42 -0.66 -1.94
CA TYR A 115 6.23 -1.29 -1.39
C TYR A 115 6.17 -2.76 -1.75
N THR A 116 6.40 -3.11 -3.02
CA THR A 116 6.44 -4.52 -3.46
C THR A 116 7.55 -5.29 -2.75
N ALA A 117 8.73 -4.68 -2.53
CA ALA A 117 9.81 -5.31 -1.77
C ALA A 117 9.39 -5.56 -0.32
N LEU A 118 8.75 -4.59 0.35
CA LEU A 118 8.26 -4.74 1.72
C LEU A 118 7.23 -5.87 1.81
N ASP A 119 6.23 -5.90 0.94
CA ASP A 119 5.20 -6.94 0.91
C ASP A 119 5.78 -8.32 0.58
N SER A 120 6.81 -8.36 -0.28
CA SER A 120 7.47 -9.63 -0.63
C SER A 120 8.23 -10.22 0.56
N ILE A 121 8.91 -9.40 1.34
CA ILE A 121 9.73 -9.83 2.46
C ILE A 121 8.86 -10.01 3.71
N GLY A 122 8.19 -8.94 4.13
CA GLY A 122 7.41 -8.87 5.37
C GLY A 122 6.00 -9.44 5.27
N GLY A 123 5.44 -9.45 4.06
CA GLY A 123 4.12 -10.00 3.78
C GLY A 123 4.18 -11.51 3.50
N PHE A 124 4.11 -11.87 2.23
CA PHE A 124 3.97 -13.28 1.86
C PHE A 124 5.23 -14.11 2.09
N GLY A 125 6.43 -13.52 2.10
CA GLY A 125 7.67 -14.24 2.46
C GLY A 125 7.65 -14.75 3.90
N VAL A 126 7.37 -13.87 4.85
CA VAL A 126 7.23 -14.23 6.27
C VAL A 126 6.10 -15.25 6.47
N ALA A 127 4.92 -15.00 5.89
CA ALA A 127 3.79 -15.92 6.01
C ALA A 127 4.13 -17.34 5.52
N ARG A 128 4.71 -17.46 4.33
CA ARG A 128 5.06 -18.78 3.76
C ARG A 128 6.13 -19.50 4.58
N THR A 129 7.10 -18.76 5.12
CA THR A 129 8.12 -19.34 6.01
C THR A 129 7.47 -19.89 7.27
N ILE A 130 6.54 -19.17 7.89
CA ILE A 130 5.81 -19.63 9.09
C ILE A 130 4.94 -20.86 8.78
N ILE A 131 4.15 -20.83 7.69
CA ILE A 131 3.29 -21.95 7.26
C ILE A 131 4.14 -23.22 7.05
N ASN A 132 5.24 -23.08 6.31
CA ASN A 132 6.13 -24.22 6.05
C ASN A 132 6.77 -24.74 7.34
N THR A 133 7.24 -23.87 8.23
CA THR A 133 7.82 -24.26 9.52
C THR A 133 6.82 -25.03 10.37
N LYS A 134 5.57 -24.56 10.49
CA LYS A 134 4.51 -25.29 11.22
C LYS A 134 4.19 -26.65 10.59
N THR A 135 4.22 -26.74 9.28
CA THR A 135 3.99 -27.99 8.57
C THR A 135 5.10 -28.98 8.87
N MET A 136 6.36 -28.54 8.76
CA MET A 136 7.54 -29.38 9.02
C MET A 136 7.63 -29.81 10.50
N GLU A 137 7.24 -28.96 11.43
CA GLU A 137 7.12 -29.33 12.85
C GLU A 137 6.06 -30.43 13.06
N LYS A 138 4.89 -30.29 12.43
CA LYS A 138 3.80 -31.26 12.51
C LYS A 138 4.16 -32.61 11.90
N THR A 139 4.95 -32.63 10.84
CA THR A 139 5.43 -33.86 10.19
C THR A 139 6.65 -34.50 10.89
N GLY A 140 7.25 -33.79 11.84
CA GLY A 140 8.46 -34.26 12.54
C GLY A 140 9.77 -33.97 11.78
N ASP A 141 9.71 -33.21 10.68
CA ASP A 141 10.89 -32.78 9.90
C ASP A 141 11.72 -31.70 10.61
N LEU A 142 11.11 -30.99 11.55
CA LEU A 142 11.76 -30.01 12.44
C LEU A 142 11.50 -30.36 13.90
N THR A 143 12.54 -30.26 14.72
CA THR A 143 12.42 -30.30 16.18
C THR A 143 11.95 -28.96 16.72
N ALA A 144 11.41 -28.91 17.94
CA ALA A 144 10.99 -27.69 18.62
C ALA A 144 12.12 -26.64 18.73
N ASP A 145 13.38 -27.09 18.91
CA ASP A 145 14.51 -26.16 18.99
C ASP A 145 14.90 -25.58 17.62
N GLN A 146 14.73 -26.34 16.56
CA GLN A 146 14.89 -25.82 15.19
C GLN A 146 13.79 -24.78 14.85
N VAL A 147 12.55 -25.02 15.27
CA VAL A 147 11.44 -24.06 15.13
C VAL A 147 11.75 -22.75 15.86
N LYS A 148 12.29 -22.80 17.09
CA LYS A 148 12.77 -21.60 17.81
C LYS A 148 13.88 -20.88 17.04
N GLY A 149 14.78 -21.61 16.39
CA GLY A 149 15.81 -21.03 15.53
C GLY A 149 15.23 -20.26 14.36
N VAL A 150 14.23 -20.85 13.66
CA VAL A 150 13.52 -20.15 12.55
C VAL A 150 12.79 -18.92 13.07
N ALA A 151 12.09 -18.99 14.18
CA ALA A 151 11.41 -17.85 14.80
C ALA A 151 12.41 -16.72 15.11
N ALA A 152 13.56 -17.03 15.69
CA ALA A 152 14.60 -16.04 15.99
C ALA A 152 15.15 -15.35 14.72
N VAL A 153 15.31 -16.09 13.61
CA VAL A 153 15.73 -15.52 12.32
C VAL A 153 14.66 -14.59 11.76
N ILE A 154 13.38 -14.98 11.78
CA ILE A 154 12.28 -14.14 11.32
C ILE A 154 12.22 -12.86 12.14
N ASP A 155 12.28 -12.95 13.46
CA ASP A 155 12.23 -11.80 14.37
C ASP A 155 13.40 -10.85 14.14
N ARG A 156 14.58 -11.39 13.90
CA ARG A 156 15.78 -10.60 13.60
C ARG A 156 15.70 -9.93 12.23
N THR A 157 15.20 -10.64 11.22
CA THR A 157 15.00 -10.09 9.87
C THR A 157 13.96 -8.97 9.90
N TRP A 158 12.88 -9.12 10.69
CA TRP A 158 11.88 -8.06 10.84
C TRP A 158 12.45 -6.78 11.47
N GLN A 159 13.43 -6.91 12.35
CA GLN A 159 14.10 -5.79 13.00
C GLN A 159 15.29 -5.25 12.20
N ASP A 160 15.61 -5.83 11.04
CA ASP A 160 16.73 -5.40 10.22
C ASP A 160 16.50 -3.95 9.71
N PRO A 161 17.49 -3.04 9.86
CA PRO A 161 17.31 -1.65 9.49
C PRO A 161 17.21 -1.40 7.98
N TRP A 162 17.58 -2.36 7.15
CA TRP A 162 17.56 -2.22 5.68
C TRP A 162 16.31 -2.82 5.05
N VAL A 163 16.00 -4.06 5.39
CA VAL A 163 14.98 -4.85 4.70
C VAL A 163 13.84 -5.34 5.61
N GLY A 164 13.91 -5.00 6.89
CA GLY A 164 12.92 -5.44 7.88
C GLY A 164 11.53 -4.82 7.70
N GLY A 165 10.74 -4.90 8.75
CA GLY A 165 9.38 -4.36 8.76
C GLY A 165 9.32 -2.83 8.88
N VAL A 166 8.30 -2.36 9.56
CA VAL A 166 8.06 -0.92 9.78
C VAL A 166 9.30 -0.24 10.36
N GLY A 167 9.71 0.86 9.76
CA GLY A 167 10.88 1.63 10.18
C GLY A 167 12.20 1.29 9.47
N SER A 168 12.25 0.19 8.70
CA SER A 168 13.40 -0.13 7.85
C SER A 168 13.59 0.86 6.70
N PHE A 169 14.75 0.83 6.06
CA PHE A 169 15.02 1.64 4.87
C PHE A 169 14.01 1.36 3.74
N VAL A 170 13.70 0.08 3.49
CA VAL A 170 12.70 -0.32 2.48
C VAL A 170 11.34 0.28 2.80
N SER A 171 10.86 0.09 4.04
CA SER A 171 9.57 0.62 4.49
C SER A 171 9.50 2.15 4.38
N LYS A 172 10.48 2.87 4.96
CA LYS A 172 10.52 4.33 4.95
C LYS A 172 10.61 4.90 3.54
N THR A 173 11.42 4.30 2.67
CA THR A 173 11.57 4.81 1.30
C THR A 173 10.27 4.69 0.52
N GLY A 174 9.58 3.55 0.60
CA GLY A 174 8.28 3.36 -0.02
C GLY A 174 7.21 4.31 0.51
N SER A 175 7.11 4.42 1.83
CA SER A 175 6.15 5.29 2.53
C SER A 175 6.32 6.77 2.15
N TRP A 176 7.53 7.30 2.24
CA TRP A 176 7.78 8.69 1.86
C TRP A 176 7.64 8.93 0.36
N ALA A 177 7.95 7.94 -0.47
CA ALA A 177 7.79 8.06 -1.91
C ALA A 177 6.33 8.25 -2.31
N VAL A 178 5.36 7.53 -1.70
CA VAL A 178 3.92 7.73 -2.01
C VAL A 178 3.45 9.11 -1.56
N PHE A 179 3.89 9.58 -0.40
CA PHE A 179 3.56 10.94 0.05
C PHE A 179 4.06 12.00 -0.93
N TYR A 180 5.34 11.96 -1.30
CA TYR A 180 5.88 12.92 -2.28
C TYR A 180 5.23 12.77 -3.66
N ALA A 181 4.90 11.56 -4.10
CA ALA A 181 4.18 11.34 -5.35
C ALA A 181 2.86 12.11 -5.36
N THR A 182 2.07 12.00 -4.29
CA THR A 182 0.77 12.67 -4.19
C THR A 182 0.89 14.19 -4.03
N VAL A 183 1.91 14.68 -3.30
CA VAL A 183 2.18 16.13 -3.19
C VAL A 183 2.56 16.71 -4.55
N PHE A 184 3.52 16.12 -5.26
CA PHE A 184 3.94 16.62 -6.57
C PHE A 184 2.79 16.56 -7.58
N LEU A 185 2.03 15.48 -7.58
CA LEU A 185 0.89 15.31 -8.47
C LEU A 185 -0.23 16.34 -8.16
N ALA A 186 -0.54 16.56 -6.88
CA ALA A 186 -1.52 17.58 -6.47
C ALA A 186 -1.09 18.98 -6.90
N LEU A 187 0.17 19.34 -6.71
CA LEU A 187 0.71 20.64 -7.17
C LEU A 187 0.69 20.75 -8.70
N ALA A 188 1.04 19.69 -9.44
CA ALA A 188 0.97 19.69 -10.89
C ALA A 188 -0.45 19.95 -11.40
N LEU A 189 -1.43 19.20 -10.87
CA LEU A 189 -2.85 19.34 -11.21
C LEU A 189 -3.41 20.71 -10.80
N PHE A 190 -2.94 21.27 -9.68
CA PHE A 190 -3.31 22.60 -9.23
C PHE A 190 -2.83 23.68 -10.20
N LEU A 191 -1.55 23.68 -10.56
CA LEU A 191 -0.97 24.65 -11.49
C LEU A 191 -1.62 24.55 -12.88
N ALA A 192 -1.91 23.35 -13.35
CA ALA A 192 -2.61 23.11 -14.60
C ALA A 192 -4.12 23.38 -14.53
N LYS A 193 -4.68 23.67 -13.36
CA LYS A 193 -6.14 23.84 -13.13
C LYS A 193 -6.98 22.65 -13.61
N LYS A 194 -6.42 21.43 -13.53
CA LYS A 194 -7.05 20.18 -14.03
C LYS A 194 -7.78 19.38 -12.94
N ALA A 195 -7.81 19.89 -11.70
CA ALA A 195 -8.58 19.26 -10.61
C ALA A 195 -9.06 20.31 -9.60
N PRO A 196 -10.23 20.11 -8.97
CA PRO A 196 -10.73 20.98 -7.92
C PRO A 196 -9.87 20.86 -6.66
N TRP A 197 -9.60 21.97 -5.98
CA TRP A 197 -8.70 22.02 -4.82
C TRP A 197 -9.08 21.05 -3.68
N PRO A 198 -10.38 20.77 -3.37
CA PRO A 198 -10.69 19.81 -2.30
C PRO A 198 -10.21 18.39 -2.63
N SER A 199 -10.31 17.98 -3.92
CA SER A 199 -9.82 16.66 -4.33
C SER A 199 -8.30 16.55 -4.24
N LEU A 200 -7.59 17.68 -4.39
CA LEU A 200 -6.12 17.71 -4.25
C LEU A 200 -5.70 17.54 -2.77
N LEU A 201 -6.45 18.12 -1.84
CA LEU A 201 -6.22 17.90 -0.41
C LEU A 201 -6.47 16.45 -0.02
N LEU A 202 -7.54 15.83 -0.52
CA LEU A 202 -7.83 14.42 -0.30
C LEU A 202 -6.73 13.52 -0.88
N LEU A 203 -6.19 13.88 -2.05
CA LEU A 203 -5.08 13.15 -2.67
C LEU A 203 -3.79 13.24 -1.83
N VAL A 204 -3.47 14.40 -1.27
CA VAL A 204 -2.34 14.57 -0.35
C VAL A 204 -2.60 13.81 0.96
N GLY A 205 -3.83 13.87 1.48
CA GLY A 205 -4.26 13.12 2.66
C GLY A 205 -4.10 11.61 2.47
N PHE A 206 -4.43 11.07 1.30
CA PHE A 206 -4.15 9.67 0.96
C PHE A 206 -2.67 9.34 1.12
N GLY A 207 -1.78 10.15 0.53
CA GLY A 207 -0.35 9.93 0.63
C GLY A 207 0.18 10.02 2.06
N TRP A 208 -0.37 10.94 2.86
CA TRP A 208 -0.01 11.11 4.26
C TRP A 208 -0.41 9.89 5.10
N GLU A 209 -1.66 9.46 5.02
CA GLU A 209 -2.15 8.31 5.79
C GLU A 209 -1.40 7.02 5.42
N LEU A 210 -1.15 6.82 4.12
CA LEU A 210 -0.42 5.64 3.66
C LEU A 210 1.07 5.68 4.04
N GLN A 211 1.65 6.89 4.18
CA GLN A 211 3.01 7.08 4.70
C GLN A 211 3.10 6.69 6.17
N GLU A 212 2.10 7.02 6.99
CA GLU A 212 2.07 6.62 8.40
C GLU A 212 1.97 5.11 8.57
N SER A 213 1.01 4.49 7.88
CA SER A 213 0.83 3.04 7.87
C SER A 213 -0.15 2.60 6.77
N HIS A 214 -0.01 1.38 6.29
CA HIS A 214 -1.04 0.73 5.48
C HIS A 214 -2.01 -0.12 6.30
N THR A 215 -1.72 -0.38 7.57
CA THR A 215 -2.59 -1.15 8.45
C THR A 215 -3.72 -0.30 9.03
N MET A 216 -4.67 -0.93 9.70
CA MET A 216 -5.77 -0.26 10.42
C MET A 216 -5.22 0.72 11.48
N PRO A 217 -5.74 1.98 11.61
CA PRO A 217 -6.82 2.56 10.82
C PRO A 217 -6.36 3.29 9.55
N HIS A 218 -5.06 3.54 9.39
CA HIS A 218 -4.48 4.41 8.36
C HIS A 218 -4.74 3.90 6.94
N GLY A 219 -4.55 2.60 6.66
CA GLY A 219 -4.76 2.01 5.34
C GLY A 219 -6.18 2.23 4.80
N PRO A 220 -7.24 1.81 5.51
CA PRO A 220 -8.61 2.08 5.11
C PRO A 220 -8.92 3.56 4.92
N ILE A 221 -8.42 4.43 5.80
CA ILE A 221 -8.59 5.89 5.67
C ILE A 221 -7.90 6.38 4.39
N ALA A 222 -6.63 5.99 4.16
CA ALA A 222 -5.87 6.39 2.99
C ALA A 222 -6.61 6.08 1.69
N PHE A 223 -6.98 4.81 1.46
CA PHE A 223 -7.66 4.41 0.24
C PHE A 223 -9.06 5.00 0.10
N THR A 224 -9.75 5.29 1.21
CA THR A 224 -11.02 6.04 1.21
C THR A 224 -10.82 7.47 0.76
N LEU A 225 -9.76 8.16 1.23
CA LEU A 225 -9.41 9.51 0.78
C LEU A 225 -9.07 9.55 -0.72
N LEU A 226 -8.30 8.58 -1.21
CA LEU A 226 -8.02 8.44 -2.64
C LEU A 226 -9.31 8.27 -3.44
N LEU A 227 -10.19 7.38 -3.01
CA LEU A 227 -11.47 7.12 -3.66
C LEU A 227 -12.32 8.40 -3.77
N PHE A 228 -12.47 9.14 -2.67
CA PHE A 228 -13.19 10.42 -2.68
C PHE A 228 -12.51 11.47 -3.56
N ALA A 229 -11.18 11.55 -3.54
CA ALA A 229 -10.42 12.47 -4.39
C ALA A 229 -10.75 12.26 -5.87
N VAL A 230 -10.64 10.99 -6.34
CA VAL A 230 -10.82 10.66 -7.76
C VAL A 230 -12.29 10.73 -8.20
N LEU A 231 -13.23 10.33 -7.35
CA LEU A 231 -14.67 10.45 -7.65
C LEU A 231 -15.09 11.93 -7.74
N TRP A 232 -14.52 12.78 -6.89
CA TRP A 232 -14.78 14.22 -6.96
C TRP A 232 -14.20 14.83 -8.24
N MET A 233 -12.95 14.47 -8.62
CA MET A 233 -12.37 14.87 -9.91
C MET A 233 -13.26 14.45 -11.07
N TRP A 234 -13.71 13.18 -11.07
CA TRP A 234 -14.60 12.64 -12.10
C TRP A 234 -15.93 13.40 -12.20
N TRP A 235 -16.53 13.72 -11.06
CA TRP A 235 -17.81 14.43 -11.02
C TRP A 235 -17.72 15.85 -11.56
N LYS A 236 -16.59 16.54 -11.34
CA LYS A 236 -16.35 17.92 -11.77
C LYS A 236 -15.77 18.02 -13.17
N GLU A 237 -15.41 16.92 -13.81
CA GLU A 237 -14.99 16.97 -15.22
C GLU A 237 -16.15 17.47 -16.10
N PRO A 238 -15.90 18.47 -17.01
CA PRO A 238 -16.88 18.88 -17.98
C PRO A 238 -17.26 17.67 -18.85
N ARG A 239 -18.48 17.21 -18.73
CA ARG A 239 -18.99 16.19 -19.65
C ARG A 239 -19.08 16.85 -21.00
N ALA A 240 -18.27 16.40 -21.97
CA ALA A 240 -18.45 16.81 -23.36
C ALA A 240 -19.91 16.47 -23.76
N ALA A 241 -20.65 17.52 -24.07
CA ALA A 241 -22.00 17.43 -24.59
C ALA A 241 -21.99 16.72 -25.96
#